data_651be1d4d504d2731d482cd5882affb8
#
_entry.id   651be1d4d504d2731d482cd5882affb8
#
_cell.length_a   1.000
_cell.length_b   1.000
_cell.length_c   1.000
_cell.angle_alpha   90.00
_cell.angle_beta   90.00
_cell.angle_gamma   90.00
#
_symmetry.space_group_name_H-M   'P 1'
#
loop_
_entity.id
_entity.type
_entity.pdbx_description
1 polymer ?
#
loop_
_entity_poly.entity_id
_entity_poly.type
_entity_poly.pdbx_seq_one_letter_code
_entity_poly.pdbx_strand_id
1 'polypeptide(L)'
;MNKLLVPLLVLSLLSGCAIIRKPAETDPGIVNASAWADHKQELNDFDVWSLQGRVATGQLLGWTGNLSWRQQGDSFDVRLSGPLGAGGFRAMGSLDNAVTIQTKDDRFVTDEPDALVEQTLGWRFPLEPLRFWARGLPAPGGYERISVDAQGRMIALEQNGWALSVPEYVEPDSAPAVPRRIVLDNGDTRIRLVVDRWFDVDGVSRAN
;
A
#
# COMPACT_ATOMS: atom_id res chain seq x y z
N MET A 1 44.99 -32.19 -65.16
CA MET A 1 43.65 -31.63 -65.09
C MET A 1 42.99 -32.26 -63.86
N ASN A 2 43.30 -31.73 -62.66
CA ASN A 2 42.77 -32.26 -61.41
C ASN A 2 41.90 -31.17 -60.76
N LYS A 3 40.64 -31.43 -60.61
CA LYS A 3 39.71 -30.61 -59.92
C LYS A 3 39.71 -31.05 -58.45
N LEU A 4 40.29 -30.23 -57.55
CA LEU A 4 40.18 -30.39 -56.09
C LEU A 4 38.81 -29.83 -55.65
N LEU A 5 37.98 -30.72 -55.14
CA LEU A 5 36.77 -30.39 -54.40
C LEU A 5 37.16 -30.12 -52.93
N VAL A 6 36.91 -28.90 -52.49
CA VAL A 6 37.04 -28.53 -51.06
C VAL A 6 35.67 -28.69 -50.41
N PRO A 7 35.49 -29.52 -49.37
CA PRO A 7 34.22 -29.58 -48.64
C PRO A 7 34.15 -28.41 -47.67
N LEU A 8 33.12 -27.58 -47.85
CA LEU A 8 32.75 -26.47 -46.95
C LEU A 8 32.12 -27.04 -45.67
N LEU A 9 32.89 -27.02 -44.59
CA LEU A 9 32.42 -27.41 -43.26
C LEU A 9 31.57 -26.25 -42.67
N VAL A 10 30.25 -26.40 -42.71
CA VAL A 10 29.31 -25.48 -42.09
C VAL A 10 29.26 -25.79 -40.60
N LEU A 11 29.95 -24.99 -39.77
CA LEU A 11 29.92 -25.06 -38.31
C LEU A 11 28.68 -24.30 -37.82
N SER A 12 27.60 -25.02 -37.53
CA SER A 12 26.38 -24.47 -36.94
C SER A 12 26.63 -24.08 -35.49
N LEU A 13 26.81 -22.77 -35.22
CA LEU A 13 26.83 -22.20 -33.87
C LEU A 13 25.40 -22.20 -33.32
N LEU A 14 25.07 -23.20 -32.52
CA LEU A 14 23.90 -23.22 -31.67
C LEU A 14 24.14 -22.21 -30.54
N SER A 15 23.73 -20.97 -30.74
CA SER A 15 23.64 -19.96 -29.66
C SER A 15 22.48 -20.32 -28.73
N GLY A 16 22.75 -21.16 -27.75
CA GLY A 16 21.85 -21.40 -26.64
C GLY A 16 21.71 -20.12 -25.84
N CYS A 17 20.57 -19.43 -25.95
CA CYS A 17 20.18 -18.39 -24.99
C CYS A 17 19.95 -19.07 -23.65
N ALA A 18 20.99 -19.16 -22.82
CA ALA A 18 20.85 -19.43 -21.43
C ALA A 18 20.10 -18.24 -20.82
N ILE A 19 18.80 -18.42 -20.53
CA ILE A 19 18.06 -17.48 -19.67
C ILE A 19 18.72 -17.61 -18.30
N ILE A 20 19.66 -16.72 -18.02
CA ILE A 20 20.18 -16.52 -16.67
C ILE A 20 19.00 -15.96 -15.87
N ARG A 21 18.25 -16.85 -15.20
CA ARG A 21 17.37 -16.43 -14.11
C ARG A 21 18.25 -15.76 -13.10
N LYS A 22 18.17 -14.43 -13.02
CA LYS A 22 18.74 -13.66 -11.92
C LYS A 22 18.28 -14.35 -10.63
N PRO A 23 19.19 -14.76 -9.71
CA PRO A 23 18.76 -15.27 -8.43
C PRO A 23 17.82 -14.24 -7.82
N ALA A 24 16.74 -14.67 -7.18
CA ALA A 24 15.91 -13.75 -6.40
C ALA A 24 16.87 -13.02 -5.46
N GLU A 25 17.11 -11.74 -5.75
CA GLU A 25 17.88 -10.88 -4.85
C GLU A 25 17.15 -10.97 -3.51
N THR A 26 17.80 -11.57 -2.52
CA THR A 26 17.35 -11.48 -1.14
C THR A 26 17.28 -9.98 -0.87
N ASP A 27 16.08 -9.45 -0.68
CA ASP A 27 15.86 -8.02 -0.56
C ASP A 27 16.73 -7.51 0.59
N PRO A 28 17.80 -6.70 0.35
CA PRO A 28 18.76 -6.31 1.38
C PRO A 28 18.10 -5.42 2.46
N GLY A 29 16.80 -5.16 2.31
CA GLY A 29 16.01 -4.32 3.20
C GLY A 29 15.47 -5.04 4.43
N ILE A 30 15.50 -6.38 4.53
CA ILE A 30 14.98 -7.10 5.71
C ILE A 30 16.13 -7.43 6.66
N VAL A 31 16.30 -6.62 7.69
CA VAL A 31 17.38 -6.76 8.69
C VAL A 31 17.18 -7.99 9.60
N ASN A 32 15.92 -8.31 9.94
CA ASN A 32 15.54 -9.42 10.81
C ASN A 32 14.33 -10.16 10.27
N ALA A 33 14.57 -11.26 9.55
CA ALA A 33 13.51 -12.00 8.87
C ALA A 33 12.53 -12.70 9.84
N SER A 34 12.98 -13.14 11.01
CA SER A 34 12.08 -13.75 12.00
C SER A 34 11.18 -12.71 12.63
N ALA A 35 11.73 -11.58 13.10
CA ALA A 35 10.94 -10.50 13.65
C ALA A 35 9.91 -9.97 12.63
N TRP A 36 10.28 -9.89 11.34
CA TRP A 36 9.34 -9.54 10.29
C TRP A 36 8.22 -10.57 10.12
N ALA A 37 8.55 -11.87 10.17
CA ALA A 37 7.54 -12.92 10.05
C ALA A 37 6.55 -12.88 11.22
N ASP A 38 7.05 -12.72 12.45
CA ASP A 38 6.24 -12.65 13.66
C ASP A 38 5.34 -11.41 13.63
N HIS A 39 5.91 -10.23 13.39
CA HIS A 39 5.14 -8.97 13.33
C HIS A 39 4.11 -8.97 12.20
N LYS A 40 4.48 -9.51 11.03
CA LYS A 40 3.54 -9.67 9.92
C LYS A 40 2.35 -10.56 10.28
N GLN A 41 2.57 -11.62 11.06
CA GLN A 41 1.48 -12.47 11.53
C GLN A 41 0.56 -11.72 12.50
N GLU A 42 1.11 -11.03 13.49
CA GLU A 42 0.33 -10.21 14.43
C GLU A 42 -0.54 -9.18 13.68
N LEU A 43 0.03 -8.52 12.65
CA LEU A 43 -0.69 -7.55 11.83
C LEU A 43 -1.77 -8.20 10.94
N ASN A 44 -1.57 -9.44 10.47
CA ASN A 44 -2.60 -10.16 9.72
C ASN A 44 -3.77 -10.56 10.61
N ASP A 45 -3.50 -10.95 11.86
CA ASP A 45 -4.52 -11.28 12.85
C ASP A 45 -5.27 -10.03 13.35
N PHE A 46 -4.69 -8.84 13.14
CA PHE A 46 -5.30 -7.53 13.42
C PHE A 46 -6.12 -7.05 12.21
N ASP A 47 -7.24 -7.72 11.93
CA ASP A 47 -8.12 -7.46 10.78
C ASP A 47 -9.36 -6.62 11.13
N VAL A 48 -9.59 -6.37 12.43
CA VAL A 48 -10.67 -5.56 12.99
C VAL A 48 -10.09 -4.34 13.67
N TRP A 49 -10.19 -3.17 13.03
CA TRP A 49 -9.58 -1.94 13.54
C TRP A 49 -10.27 -0.68 13.02
N SER A 50 -10.03 0.41 13.68
CA SER A 50 -10.36 1.73 13.16
C SER A 50 -9.27 2.74 13.47
N LEU A 51 -9.16 3.74 12.62
CA LEU A 51 -8.24 4.84 12.79
C LEU A 51 -8.92 6.18 12.53
N GLN A 52 -8.39 7.21 13.17
CA GLN A 52 -8.64 8.61 12.85
C GLN A 52 -7.30 9.30 12.62
N GLY A 53 -7.25 10.15 11.60
CA GLY A 53 -6.02 10.80 11.22
C GLY A 53 -6.25 11.98 10.29
N ARG A 54 -5.14 12.54 9.85
CA ARG A 54 -5.10 13.68 8.93
C ARG A 54 -4.34 13.30 7.68
N VAL A 55 -4.86 13.72 6.55
CA VAL A 55 -4.24 13.55 5.24
C VAL A 55 -3.87 14.91 4.67
N ALA A 56 -2.70 15.01 4.09
CA ALA A 56 -2.28 16.16 3.30
C ALA A 56 -1.67 15.71 1.99
N THR A 57 -2.02 16.37 0.90
CA THR A 57 -1.42 16.14 -0.43
C THR A 57 -0.60 17.37 -0.87
N GLY A 58 0.32 17.16 -1.84
CA GLY A 58 1.14 18.24 -2.40
C GLY A 58 2.26 18.74 -1.47
N GLN A 59 3.00 19.73 -1.95
CA GLN A 59 4.16 20.29 -1.22
C GLN A 59 3.85 21.62 -0.54
N LEU A 60 3.20 22.56 -1.20
CA LEU A 60 3.00 23.95 -0.71
C LEU A 60 1.53 24.40 -0.68
N LEU A 61 0.71 23.98 -1.64
CA LEU A 61 -0.71 24.35 -1.78
C LEU A 61 -1.56 23.11 -2.01
N GLY A 62 -1.35 22.08 -1.18
CA GLY A 62 -2.06 20.83 -1.28
C GLY A 62 -3.40 20.84 -0.54
N TRP A 63 -4.21 19.84 -0.86
CA TRP A 63 -5.42 19.55 -0.11
C TRP A 63 -5.07 18.97 1.27
N THR A 64 -5.83 19.33 2.29
CA THR A 64 -5.74 18.74 3.63
C THR A 64 -7.12 18.30 4.09
N GLY A 65 -7.18 17.26 4.90
CA GLY A 65 -8.44 16.76 5.42
C GLY A 65 -8.30 15.75 6.53
N ASN A 66 -9.44 15.34 7.07
CA ASN A 66 -9.53 14.32 8.10
C ASN A 66 -9.89 12.98 7.46
N LEU A 67 -9.22 11.93 7.90
CA LEU A 67 -9.48 10.55 7.55
C LEU A 67 -10.07 9.83 8.75
N SER A 68 -11.18 9.12 8.54
CA SER A 68 -11.71 8.13 9.45
C SER A 68 -11.88 6.83 8.70
N TRP A 69 -11.34 5.74 9.22
CA TRP A 69 -11.41 4.41 8.62
C TRP A 69 -11.83 3.40 9.67
N ARG A 70 -12.83 2.60 9.36
CA ARG A 70 -13.22 1.42 10.10
C ARG A 70 -13.09 0.22 9.19
N GLN A 71 -12.39 -0.81 9.66
CA GLN A 71 -12.18 -2.08 8.96
C GLN A 71 -12.71 -3.23 9.81
N GLN A 72 -13.40 -4.18 9.18
CA GLN A 72 -13.88 -5.42 9.79
C GLN A 72 -13.70 -6.56 8.79
N GLY A 73 -12.59 -7.28 8.86
CA GLY A 73 -12.20 -8.23 7.84
C GLY A 73 -12.12 -7.54 6.46
N ASP A 74 -12.91 -7.97 5.49
CA ASP A 74 -12.96 -7.36 4.14
C ASP A 74 -13.90 -6.16 4.04
N SER A 75 -14.79 -5.96 5.01
CA SER A 75 -15.72 -4.83 5.02
C SER A 75 -15.07 -3.57 5.57
N PHE A 76 -15.37 -2.42 4.97
CA PHE A 76 -14.82 -1.14 5.38
C PHE A 76 -15.82 0.01 5.27
N ASP A 77 -15.56 1.05 6.06
CA ASP A 77 -16.18 2.37 6.00
C ASP A 77 -15.09 3.42 6.13
N VAL A 78 -14.77 4.08 5.02
CA VAL A 78 -13.73 5.11 4.92
C VAL A 78 -14.38 6.44 4.63
N ARG A 79 -14.05 7.45 5.42
CA ARG A 79 -14.46 8.83 5.18
C ARG A 79 -13.25 9.73 5.12
N LEU A 80 -13.12 10.45 4.03
CA LEU A 80 -12.17 11.53 3.85
C LEU A 80 -12.96 12.83 3.72
N SER A 81 -12.63 13.86 4.51
CA SER A 81 -13.34 15.14 4.51
C SER A 81 -12.35 16.31 4.61
N GLY A 82 -12.48 17.26 3.70
CA GLY A 82 -11.69 18.49 3.71
C GLY A 82 -12.12 19.47 4.80
N PRO A 83 -11.44 20.63 4.85
CA PRO A 83 -11.76 21.69 5.82
C PRO A 83 -13.22 22.11 5.71
N LEU A 84 -13.90 22.26 6.84
CA LEU A 84 -15.32 22.64 6.92
C LEU A 84 -16.26 21.71 6.13
N GLY A 85 -15.81 20.46 5.87
CA GLY A 85 -16.57 19.50 5.08
C GLY A 85 -16.55 19.74 3.56
N ALA A 86 -15.69 20.63 3.07
CA ALA A 86 -15.54 20.91 1.66
C ALA A 86 -14.69 19.83 0.98
N GLY A 87 -15.25 19.22 -0.07
CA GLY A 87 -14.59 18.14 -0.81
C GLY A 87 -14.34 16.90 0.03
N GLY A 88 -14.36 15.76 -0.59
CA GLY A 88 -14.13 14.48 0.08
C GLY A 88 -15.16 13.43 -0.34
N PHE A 89 -15.02 12.25 0.25
CA PHE A 89 -15.92 11.12 -0.05
C PHE A 89 -16.10 10.22 1.17
N ARG A 90 -17.11 9.36 1.09
CA ARG A 90 -17.26 8.18 1.94
C ARG A 90 -17.30 6.95 1.04
N ALA A 91 -16.43 6.01 1.29
CA ALA A 91 -16.40 4.69 0.63
C ALA A 91 -16.83 3.62 1.62
N MET A 92 -17.78 2.79 1.22
CA MET A 92 -18.32 1.71 2.05
C MET A 92 -18.52 0.46 1.23
N GLY A 93 -18.21 -0.69 1.79
CA GLY A 93 -18.44 -1.97 1.14
C GLY A 93 -17.46 -3.03 1.57
N SER A 94 -17.28 -4.01 0.70
CA SER A 94 -16.25 -5.03 0.79
C SER A 94 -15.52 -5.09 -0.54
N LEU A 95 -14.22 -5.30 -0.52
CA LEU A 95 -13.42 -5.34 -1.76
C LEU A 95 -13.75 -6.54 -2.66
N ASP A 96 -14.38 -7.58 -2.11
CA ASP A 96 -14.89 -8.71 -2.89
C ASP A 96 -16.24 -8.42 -3.57
N ASN A 97 -16.83 -7.25 -3.31
CA ASN A 97 -18.11 -6.82 -3.84
C ASN A 97 -18.03 -5.35 -4.26
N ALA A 98 -19.03 -4.91 -5.01
CA ALA A 98 -19.13 -3.52 -5.42
C ALA A 98 -19.11 -2.56 -4.22
N VAL A 99 -18.30 -1.51 -4.33
CA VAL A 99 -18.09 -0.47 -3.32
C VAL A 99 -19.03 0.69 -3.59
N THR A 100 -19.67 1.22 -2.55
CA THR A 100 -20.42 2.47 -2.63
C THR A 100 -19.49 3.65 -2.32
N ILE A 101 -19.35 4.57 -3.26
CA ILE A 101 -18.70 5.87 -3.08
C ILE A 101 -19.79 6.95 -2.99
N GLN A 102 -19.78 7.71 -1.91
CA GLN A 102 -20.71 8.80 -1.67
C GLN A 102 -19.92 10.11 -1.54
N THR A 103 -20.28 11.08 -2.34
CA THR A 103 -19.85 12.48 -2.24
C THR A 103 -20.93 13.31 -1.55
N LYS A 104 -20.78 14.64 -1.52
CA LYS A 104 -21.81 15.54 -1.02
C LYS A 104 -23.07 15.48 -1.89
N ASP A 105 -22.90 15.37 -3.21
CA ASP A 105 -23.96 15.55 -4.20
C ASP A 105 -24.42 14.23 -4.83
N ASP A 106 -23.55 13.21 -4.86
CA ASP A 106 -23.77 11.97 -5.61
C ASP A 106 -23.46 10.71 -4.80
N ARG A 107 -24.02 9.60 -5.29
CA ARG A 107 -23.74 8.25 -4.79
C ARG A 107 -23.57 7.30 -5.95
N PHE A 108 -22.46 6.58 -5.97
CA PHE A 108 -22.07 5.63 -6.99
C PHE A 108 -21.85 4.25 -6.39
N VAL A 109 -22.04 3.22 -7.20
CA VAL A 109 -21.66 1.83 -6.89
C VAL A 109 -20.69 1.39 -7.97
N THR A 110 -19.53 0.89 -7.57
CA THR A 110 -18.41 0.54 -8.48
C THR A 110 -17.65 -0.67 -8.01
N ASP A 111 -17.05 -1.39 -8.93
CA ASP A 111 -16.02 -2.41 -8.73
C ASP A 111 -14.60 -1.87 -8.95
N GLU A 112 -14.47 -0.59 -9.34
CA GLU A 112 -13.20 0.14 -9.51
C GLU A 112 -13.13 1.36 -8.57
N PRO A 113 -13.07 1.16 -7.23
CA PRO A 113 -13.21 2.26 -6.27
C PRO A 113 -12.07 3.28 -6.35
N ASP A 114 -10.83 2.84 -6.59
CA ASP A 114 -9.67 3.74 -6.68
C ASP A 114 -9.81 4.71 -7.86
N ALA A 115 -10.27 4.24 -9.03
CA ALA A 115 -10.49 5.08 -10.20
C ALA A 115 -11.58 6.13 -9.96
N LEU A 116 -12.69 5.73 -9.33
CA LEU A 116 -13.78 6.65 -9.02
C LEU A 116 -13.40 7.67 -7.95
N VAL A 117 -12.63 7.26 -6.95
CA VAL A 117 -12.10 8.18 -5.93
C VAL A 117 -11.14 9.19 -6.55
N GLU A 118 -10.25 8.76 -7.47
CA GLU A 118 -9.36 9.66 -8.23
C GLU A 118 -10.18 10.69 -9.03
N GLN A 119 -11.20 10.25 -9.76
CA GLN A 119 -12.10 11.15 -10.49
C GLN A 119 -12.79 12.16 -9.56
N THR A 120 -13.19 11.73 -8.38
CA THR A 120 -13.89 12.57 -7.38
C THR A 120 -12.97 13.61 -6.75
N LEU A 121 -11.75 13.21 -6.40
CA LEU A 121 -10.77 14.05 -5.70
C LEU A 121 -9.93 14.91 -6.64
N GLY A 122 -9.75 14.50 -7.91
CA GLY A 122 -8.80 15.08 -8.84
C GLY A 122 -7.33 14.69 -8.56
N TRP A 123 -7.09 13.71 -7.68
CA TRP A 123 -5.78 13.15 -7.37
C TRP A 123 -5.92 11.70 -6.89
N ARG A 124 -4.86 10.89 -7.06
CA ARG A 124 -4.89 9.47 -6.72
C ARG A 124 -4.86 9.24 -5.22
N PHE A 125 -5.87 8.52 -4.72
CA PHE A 125 -5.92 8.00 -3.36
C PHE A 125 -6.02 6.47 -3.43
N PRO A 126 -5.01 5.74 -3.00
CA PRO A 126 -4.94 4.29 -3.18
C PRO A 126 -5.78 3.57 -2.11
N LEU A 127 -7.10 3.59 -2.24
CA LEU A 127 -8.05 3.10 -1.24
C LEU A 127 -7.82 1.61 -0.93
N GLU A 128 -7.73 0.78 -1.97
CA GLU A 128 -7.59 -0.66 -1.81
C GLU A 128 -6.25 -1.06 -1.15
N PRO A 129 -5.07 -0.66 -1.66
CA PRO A 129 -3.82 -1.07 -1.05
C PRO A 129 -3.57 -0.38 0.31
N LEU A 130 -4.13 0.80 0.54
CA LEU A 130 -3.92 1.55 1.78
C LEU A 130 -4.44 0.81 3.02
N ARG A 131 -5.43 -0.08 2.90
CA ARG A 131 -5.91 -0.90 4.03
C ARG A 131 -4.80 -1.82 4.60
N PHE A 132 -3.85 -2.23 3.77
CA PHE A 132 -2.67 -2.99 4.18
C PHE A 132 -1.56 -2.07 4.64
N TRP A 133 -1.24 -1.06 3.82
CA TRP A 133 -0.15 -0.13 4.09
C TRP A 133 -0.34 0.67 5.36
N ALA A 134 -1.60 1.02 5.69
CA ALA A 134 -1.90 1.72 6.94
C ALA A 134 -1.52 0.90 8.18
N ARG A 135 -1.57 -0.43 8.11
CA ARG A 135 -1.12 -1.33 9.18
C ARG A 135 0.37 -1.65 9.15
N GLY A 136 1.11 -1.26 8.10
CA GLY A 136 2.51 -1.62 7.93
C GLY A 136 2.73 -2.95 7.20
N LEU A 137 1.76 -3.37 6.38
CA LEU A 137 1.83 -4.57 5.56
C LEU A 137 1.89 -4.22 4.08
N PRO A 138 2.58 -4.98 3.23
CA PRO A 138 2.39 -4.92 1.79
C PRO A 138 1.00 -5.44 1.41
N ALA A 139 0.40 -4.85 0.38
CA ALA A 139 -0.83 -5.35 -0.21
C ALA A 139 -0.59 -6.68 -0.95
N PRO A 140 -1.62 -7.50 -1.21
CA PRO A 140 -1.50 -8.70 -2.03
C PRO A 140 -0.96 -8.40 -3.44
N GLY A 141 -0.34 -9.39 -4.09
CA GLY A 141 0.15 -9.30 -5.46
C GLY A 141 1.65 -9.08 -5.63
N GLY A 142 2.41 -9.02 -4.52
CA GLY A 142 3.86 -8.80 -4.55
C GLY A 142 4.26 -7.33 -4.46
N TYR A 143 5.56 -7.08 -4.40
CA TYR A 143 6.16 -5.74 -4.31
C TYR A 143 7.52 -5.71 -5.01
N GLU A 144 7.96 -4.54 -5.42
CA GLU A 144 9.26 -4.34 -6.07
C GLU A 144 10.38 -4.29 -5.04
N ARG A 145 10.15 -3.64 -3.87
CA ARG A 145 11.12 -3.52 -2.79
C ARG A 145 10.42 -3.36 -1.44
N ILE A 146 11.03 -3.91 -0.39
CA ILE A 146 10.63 -3.68 1.00
C ILE A 146 11.87 -3.45 1.87
N SER A 147 11.74 -2.59 2.87
CA SER A 147 12.72 -2.42 3.93
C SER A 147 12.05 -2.57 5.28
N VAL A 148 12.68 -3.34 6.16
CA VAL A 148 12.16 -3.69 7.49
C VAL A 148 13.24 -3.44 8.53
N ASP A 149 12.89 -2.83 9.64
CA ASP A 149 13.82 -2.56 10.75
C ASP A 149 14.14 -3.82 11.59
N ALA A 150 15.01 -3.65 12.58
CA ALA A 150 15.43 -4.74 13.47
C ALA A 150 14.28 -5.29 14.33
N GLN A 151 13.20 -4.54 14.53
CA GLN A 151 11.99 -4.92 15.26
C GLN A 151 10.95 -5.62 14.36
N GLY A 152 11.26 -5.81 13.07
CA GLY A 152 10.33 -6.43 12.14
C GLY A 152 9.26 -5.48 11.59
N ARG A 153 9.44 -4.15 11.67
CA ARG A 153 8.46 -3.17 11.19
C ARG A 153 8.85 -2.67 9.80
N MET A 154 7.89 -2.60 8.88
CA MET A 154 8.08 -2.09 7.54
C MET A 154 8.37 -0.58 7.56
N ILE A 155 9.57 -0.16 7.16
CA ILE A 155 9.96 1.25 7.12
C ILE A 155 9.89 1.87 5.73
N ALA A 156 9.96 1.05 4.68
CA ALA A 156 9.76 1.49 3.30
C ALA A 156 9.19 0.35 2.44
N LEU A 157 8.47 0.70 1.38
CA LEU A 157 7.87 -0.23 0.42
C LEU A 157 7.78 0.44 -0.95
N GLU A 158 8.11 -0.29 -2.01
CA GLU A 158 7.75 0.06 -3.38
C GLU A 158 6.76 -0.98 -3.89
N GLN A 159 5.54 -0.57 -4.17
CA GLN A 159 4.46 -1.46 -4.58
C GLN A 159 3.39 -0.71 -5.40
N ASN A 160 2.90 -1.31 -6.48
CA ASN A 160 1.82 -0.78 -7.31
C ASN A 160 2.09 0.63 -7.84
N GLY A 161 3.36 0.95 -8.13
CA GLY A 161 3.78 2.28 -8.58
C GLY A 161 3.81 3.35 -7.49
N TRP A 162 3.73 2.95 -6.21
CA TRP A 162 3.89 3.83 -5.06
C TRP A 162 5.17 3.53 -4.31
N ALA A 163 5.89 4.57 -3.91
CA ALA A 163 6.95 4.52 -2.92
C ALA A 163 6.40 4.98 -1.57
N LEU A 164 6.50 4.11 -0.57
CA LEU A 164 6.05 4.38 0.78
C LEU A 164 7.25 4.53 1.72
N SER A 165 7.11 5.41 2.70
CA SER A 165 7.96 5.43 3.89
C SER A 165 7.13 5.54 5.15
N VAL A 166 7.56 4.83 6.20
CA VAL A 166 6.89 4.79 7.51
C VAL A 166 7.89 5.28 8.56
N PRO A 167 8.02 6.60 8.74
CA PRO A 167 9.03 7.17 9.65
C PRO A 167 8.66 7.07 11.13
N GLU A 168 7.42 6.72 11.46
CA GLU A 168 6.96 6.69 12.85
C GLU A 168 5.92 5.60 13.07
N TYR A 169 6.13 4.81 14.13
CA TYR A 169 5.22 3.78 14.65
C TYR A 169 4.66 4.18 16.00
N VAL A 170 3.55 3.61 16.39
CA VAL A 170 2.96 3.64 17.73
C VAL A 170 2.63 2.22 18.15
N GLU A 171 2.74 1.95 19.44
CA GLU A 171 2.41 0.67 20.09
C GLU A 171 1.19 0.87 20.98
N PRO A 172 -0.04 0.66 20.48
CA PRO A 172 -1.25 0.71 21.30
C PRO A 172 -1.28 -0.45 22.30
N ASP A 173 -1.82 -0.26 23.50
CA ASP A 173 -1.79 -1.23 24.62
C ASP A 173 -2.30 -2.65 24.28
N SER A 174 -3.15 -2.80 23.28
CA SER A 174 -3.77 -4.07 22.92
C SER A 174 -3.78 -4.34 21.40
N ALA A 175 -2.85 -3.75 20.67
CA ALA A 175 -2.67 -3.95 19.25
C ALA A 175 -1.17 -4.06 18.92
N PRO A 176 -0.80 -4.71 17.81
CA PRO A 176 0.60 -4.72 17.36
C PRO A 176 1.08 -3.30 17.07
N ALA A 177 2.41 -3.12 16.97
CA ALA A 177 2.98 -1.87 16.53
C ALA A 177 2.45 -1.50 15.14
N VAL A 178 1.84 -0.33 15.00
CA VAL A 178 1.22 0.15 13.76
C VAL A 178 1.77 1.51 13.34
N PRO A 179 1.76 1.83 12.05
CA PRO A 179 2.21 3.12 11.56
C PRO A 179 1.45 4.29 12.19
N ARG A 180 2.18 5.29 12.67
CA ARG A 180 1.62 6.58 13.05
C ARG A 180 1.75 7.60 11.93
N ARG A 181 2.82 7.52 11.14
CA ARG A 181 3.04 8.39 10.00
C ARG A 181 3.44 7.59 8.78
N ILE A 182 2.77 7.89 7.67
CA ILE A 182 3.03 7.27 6.37
C ILE A 182 3.15 8.37 5.34
N VAL A 183 4.14 8.26 4.48
CA VAL A 183 4.29 9.10 3.28
C VAL A 183 4.22 8.18 2.08
N LEU A 184 3.36 8.50 1.13
CA LEU A 184 3.19 7.82 -0.14
C LEU A 184 3.53 8.78 -1.26
N ASP A 185 4.22 8.30 -2.29
CA ASP A 185 4.62 9.10 -3.46
C ASP A 185 4.56 8.21 -4.71
N ASN A 186 3.86 8.63 -5.76
CA ASN A 186 3.81 7.94 -7.04
C ASN A 186 4.37 8.78 -8.20
N GLY A 187 5.10 9.85 -7.86
CA GLY A 187 5.63 10.81 -8.81
C GLY A 187 4.68 12.00 -9.07
N ASP A 188 3.39 11.75 -9.25
CA ASP A 188 2.38 12.78 -9.51
C ASP A 188 1.71 13.27 -8.22
N THR A 189 1.46 12.37 -7.31
CA THR A 189 0.76 12.63 -6.04
C THR A 189 1.63 12.22 -4.87
N ARG A 190 1.82 13.15 -3.93
CA ARG A 190 2.44 12.87 -2.63
C ARG A 190 1.41 13.04 -1.52
N ILE A 191 1.21 11.97 -0.75
CA ILE A 191 0.28 11.91 0.38
C ILE A 191 1.06 11.77 1.68
N ARG A 192 0.69 12.56 2.67
CA ARG A 192 1.14 12.40 4.06
C ARG A 192 -0.06 12.05 4.91
N LEU A 193 -0.04 10.88 5.51
CA LEU A 193 -1.02 10.43 6.49
C LEU A 193 -0.38 10.47 7.87
N VAL A 194 -1.06 11.13 8.80
CA VAL A 194 -0.74 11.07 10.23
C VAL A 194 -1.94 10.46 10.94
N VAL A 195 -1.76 9.28 11.51
CA VAL A 195 -2.78 8.63 12.33
C VAL A 195 -2.68 9.21 13.75
N ASP A 196 -3.72 9.91 14.15
CA ASP A 196 -3.81 10.53 15.46
C ASP A 196 -4.21 9.52 16.53
N ARG A 197 -5.09 8.57 16.17
CA ARG A 197 -5.56 7.51 17.07
C ARG A 197 -5.91 6.23 16.30
N TRP A 198 -5.58 5.11 16.91
CA TRP A 198 -6.09 3.78 16.60
C TRP A 198 -7.14 3.38 17.64
N PHE A 199 -8.18 2.69 17.23
CA PHE A 199 -9.28 2.24 18.08
C PHE A 199 -9.59 0.77 17.84
N ASP A 200 -10.22 0.15 18.83
CA ASP A 200 -11.06 -1.02 18.62
C ASP A 200 -12.34 -0.64 17.87
N VAL A 201 -12.97 -1.59 17.20
CA VAL A 201 -14.20 -1.35 16.41
C VAL A 201 -15.33 -0.85 17.30
N ASP A 202 -15.34 -1.22 18.58
CA ASP A 202 -16.32 -0.75 19.56
C ASP A 202 -16.13 0.71 20.03
N GLY A 203 -15.15 1.42 19.46
CA GLY A 203 -14.93 2.84 19.71
C GLY A 203 -14.21 3.14 21.04
N VAL A 204 -13.70 2.12 21.71
CA VAL A 204 -12.85 2.30 22.90
C VAL A 204 -11.44 2.68 22.42
N SER A 205 -10.98 3.86 22.85
CA SER A 205 -9.64 4.33 22.54
C SER A 205 -8.61 3.38 23.14
N ARG A 206 -7.75 2.80 22.31
CA ARG A 206 -6.63 1.96 22.71
C ARG A 206 -5.31 2.75 22.72
N ALA A 207 -5.38 4.06 22.79
CA ALA A 207 -4.20 4.92 22.85
C ALA A 207 -4.12 5.63 24.20
N ASN A 208 -2.98 5.44 24.82
CA ASN A 208 -2.42 6.42 25.75
C ASN A 208 -1.26 7.13 25.06
#